data_d162d3a1529a9b4634408dfbdfe20a7f
#
_entry.id   d162d3a1529a9b4634408dfbdfe20a7f
#
_cell.length_a   1.000
_cell.length_b   1.000
_cell.length_c   1.000
_cell.angle_alpha   90.00
_cell.angle_beta   90.00
_cell.angle_gamma   90.00
#
_symmetry.space_group_name_H-M   'P 1'
#
loop_
_entity.id
_entity.type
_entity.pdbx_description
1 polymer ?
#
loop_
_entity_poly.entity_id
_entity_poly.type
_entity_poly.pdbx_seq_one_letter_code
_entity_poly.pdbx_strand_id
1 'polypeptide(L)'
;FFKQKTAYDIRLSLVGSEMCIRDRYRPTNPRKYKGDPRNIVYRSLWERKFMVYCDSHDHIIEWGSEEFSIPYRDPVSGRRRRYFPDFYIKYVDGSKNTRRMVIEVKPARQCKEPVTNPSKKTKTWMNEVYTWGVNQAKWKAAKDFCDDRLWEFKIFTEKELGIK
;
A
#
# COMPACT_ATOMS: atom_id res chain seq x y z
N PHE A 1 19.23 8.69 25.85
CA PHE A 1 18.18 7.79 25.37
C PHE A 1 17.96 8.04 23.87
N PHE A 2 18.70 7.32 23.03
CA PHE A 2 18.45 7.34 21.60
C PHE A 2 17.29 6.39 21.29
N LYS A 3 16.11 6.93 20.98
CA LYS A 3 15.01 6.19 20.40
C LYS A 3 15.44 5.70 19.00
N GLN A 4 15.64 4.40 18.84
CA GLN A 4 15.83 3.81 17.51
C GLN A 4 14.58 4.11 16.66
N LYS A 5 14.75 4.89 15.60
CA LYS A 5 13.71 5.10 14.59
C LYS A 5 13.42 3.76 13.92
N THR A 6 12.18 3.31 13.99
CA THR A 6 11.75 2.08 13.33
C THR A 6 11.82 2.26 11.80
N ALA A 7 11.90 1.16 11.05
CA ALA A 7 11.86 1.17 9.56
C ALA A 7 10.64 1.94 8.99
N TYR A 8 9.67 2.21 9.83
CA TYR A 8 8.48 3.01 9.61
C TYR A 8 8.77 4.52 9.56
N ASP A 9 9.69 5.02 10.42
CA ASP A 9 10.09 6.43 10.44
C ASP A 9 10.97 6.81 9.24
N ILE A 10 11.62 5.81 8.59
CA ILE A 10 12.48 6.03 7.42
C ILE A 10 11.64 6.24 6.14
N ARG A 11 10.40 5.74 6.07
CA ARG A 11 9.47 6.03 4.95
C ARG A 11 9.09 7.50 4.84
N LEU A 12 9.26 8.26 5.92
CA LEU A 12 8.80 9.64 6.06
C LEU A 12 9.76 10.69 5.48
N SER A 13 11.02 10.34 5.18
CA SER A 13 12.04 11.36 4.89
C SER A 13 12.45 11.48 3.42
N LEU A 14 11.88 10.70 2.47
CA LEU A 14 12.45 10.57 1.12
C LEU A 14 11.53 10.91 -0.06
N VAL A 15 10.35 11.51 0.17
CA VAL A 15 9.48 11.89 -0.94
C VAL A 15 9.10 13.35 -0.83
N GLY A 16 9.61 14.14 -1.77
CA GLY A 16 9.24 15.54 -1.91
C GLY A 16 7.73 15.72 -2.03
N SER A 17 7.19 16.70 -1.31
CA SER A 17 5.84 17.27 -1.33
C SER A 17 4.64 16.41 -0.91
N GLU A 18 4.80 15.14 -0.58
CA GLU A 18 3.73 14.43 0.13
C GLU A 18 3.88 14.67 1.64
N MET A 19 3.11 15.59 2.17
CA MET A 19 3.00 15.83 3.60
C MET A 19 2.49 14.55 4.25
N CYS A 20 3.33 13.88 5.07
CA CYS A 20 2.91 12.77 5.92
C CYS A 20 1.95 13.30 6.99
N ILE A 21 0.68 13.33 6.62
CA ILE A 21 -0.41 13.66 7.52
C ILE A 21 -0.82 12.35 8.16
N ARG A 22 -0.59 12.20 9.46
CA ARG A 22 -1.18 11.11 10.22
C ARG A 22 -2.49 11.60 10.79
N ASP A 23 -3.57 11.39 10.06
CA ASP A 23 -4.89 11.85 10.47
C ASP A 23 -5.93 10.73 10.34
N ARG A 24 -7.07 10.91 11.00
CA ARG A 24 -8.16 9.92 11.01
C ARG A 24 -9.17 10.22 9.92
N TYR A 25 -9.50 9.20 9.15
CA TYR A 25 -10.61 9.24 8.22
C TYR A 25 -11.91 8.83 8.93
N ARG A 26 -12.97 9.60 8.72
CA ARG A 26 -14.32 9.28 9.21
C ARG A 26 -15.19 8.94 8.01
N PRO A 27 -15.63 7.69 7.85
CA PRO A 27 -16.44 7.30 6.71
C PRO A 27 -17.86 7.85 6.86
N THR A 28 -18.45 8.25 5.73
CA THR A 28 -19.87 8.61 5.63
C THR A 28 -20.75 7.35 5.66
N ASN A 29 -20.20 6.23 5.13
CA ASN A 29 -20.86 4.94 5.07
C ASN A 29 -20.10 3.88 5.92
N PRO A 30 -20.12 3.98 7.26
CA PRO A 30 -19.28 3.14 8.12
C PRO A 30 -19.58 1.64 8.00
N ARG A 31 -20.77 1.26 7.51
CA ARG A 31 -21.16 -0.15 7.27
C ARG A 31 -20.35 -0.81 6.14
N LYS A 32 -19.77 -0.03 5.22
CA LYS A 32 -18.90 -0.54 4.16
C LYS A 32 -17.50 -0.85 4.65
N TYR A 33 -17.09 -0.32 5.80
CA TYR A 33 -15.75 -0.49 6.32
C TYR A 33 -15.59 -1.82 7.03
N LYS A 34 -14.57 -2.58 6.63
CA LYS A 34 -14.21 -3.84 7.27
C LYS A 34 -13.15 -3.58 8.35
N GLY A 35 -13.59 -3.45 9.57
CA GLY A 35 -12.76 -3.13 10.73
C GLY A 35 -13.46 -2.15 11.65
N ASP A 36 -12.71 -1.42 12.48
CA ASP A 36 -13.27 -0.35 13.32
C ASP A 36 -13.33 0.98 12.54
N PRO A 37 -14.52 1.43 12.11
CA PRO A 37 -14.67 2.66 11.33
C PRO A 37 -14.30 3.94 12.09
N ARG A 38 -14.10 3.85 13.42
CA ARG A 38 -13.66 4.97 14.25
C ARG A 38 -12.14 5.13 14.28
N ASN A 39 -11.40 4.13 13.77
CA ASN A 39 -9.94 4.09 13.87
C ASN A 39 -9.25 3.91 12.51
N ILE A 40 -9.76 4.54 11.47
CA ILE A 40 -9.16 4.51 10.13
C ILE A 40 -8.12 5.62 10.06
N VAL A 41 -6.87 5.26 9.77
CA VAL A 41 -5.75 6.21 9.67
C VAL A 41 -5.24 6.25 8.25
N TYR A 42 -5.08 7.46 7.70
CA TYR A 42 -4.36 7.67 6.44
C TYR A 42 -3.03 8.38 6.69
N ARG A 43 -2.04 8.10 5.85
CA ARG A 43 -0.68 8.66 5.95
C ARG A 43 -0.30 9.52 4.77
N SER A 44 -1.12 9.48 3.73
CA SER A 44 -0.96 10.31 2.53
C SER A 44 -2.32 10.81 2.04
N LEU A 45 -2.29 11.92 1.29
CA LEU A 45 -3.50 12.43 0.61
C LEU A 45 -4.00 11.46 -0.47
N TRP A 46 -3.13 10.62 -1.02
CA TRP A 46 -3.50 9.61 -2.00
C TRP A 46 -4.34 8.50 -1.36
N GLU A 47 -3.91 8.01 -0.19
CA GLU A 47 -4.70 7.07 0.60
C GLU A 47 -6.06 7.67 0.96
N ARG A 48 -6.08 8.92 1.47
CA ARG A 48 -7.33 9.60 1.79
C ARG A 48 -8.26 9.72 0.58
N LYS A 49 -7.74 10.09 -0.59
CA LYS A 49 -8.53 10.17 -1.83
C LYS A 49 -9.15 8.83 -2.17
N PHE A 50 -8.40 7.75 -2.04
CA PHE A 50 -8.90 6.41 -2.30
C PHE A 50 -9.94 5.96 -1.26
N MET A 51 -9.77 6.31 0.02
CA MET A 51 -10.78 6.06 1.07
C MET A 51 -12.10 6.75 0.75
N VAL A 52 -12.06 8.03 0.34
CA VAL A 52 -13.26 8.77 -0.10
C VAL A 52 -13.92 8.07 -1.27
N TYR A 53 -13.14 7.62 -2.26
CA TYR A 53 -13.64 6.87 -3.40
C TYR A 53 -14.34 5.58 -2.96
N CYS A 54 -13.72 4.76 -2.12
CA CYS A 54 -14.30 3.52 -1.63
C CYS A 54 -15.59 3.74 -0.84
N ASP A 55 -15.61 4.77 -0.03
CA ASP A 55 -16.76 5.09 0.83
C ASP A 55 -17.96 5.59 0.02
N SER A 56 -17.74 6.43 -1.00
CA SER A 56 -18.80 7.11 -1.75
C SER A 56 -19.39 6.32 -2.92
N HIS A 57 -18.66 5.35 -3.51
CA HIS A 57 -19.12 4.66 -4.72
C HIS A 57 -19.90 3.39 -4.40
N ASP A 58 -21.12 3.27 -4.96
CA ASP A 58 -22.06 2.17 -4.66
C ASP A 58 -21.57 0.80 -5.14
N HIS A 59 -20.74 0.75 -6.20
CA HIS A 59 -20.17 -0.51 -6.65
C HIS A 59 -19.14 -1.10 -5.70
N ILE A 60 -18.59 -0.30 -4.76
CA ILE A 60 -17.78 -0.80 -3.65
C ILE A 60 -18.69 -1.27 -2.53
N ILE A 61 -18.70 -2.57 -2.28
CA ILE A 61 -19.55 -3.21 -1.27
C ILE A 61 -18.90 -3.12 0.11
N GLU A 62 -17.58 -3.35 0.16
CA GLU A 62 -16.80 -3.42 1.39
C GLU A 62 -15.38 -2.95 1.10
N TRP A 63 -14.75 -2.28 2.05
CA TRP A 63 -13.35 -1.89 1.97
C TRP A 63 -12.69 -1.86 3.34
N GLY A 64 -11.37 -1.98 3.37
CA GLY A 64 -10.57 -1.87 4.59
C GLY A 64 -9.19 -1.30 4.29
N SER A 65 -8.58 -0.65 5.26
CA SER A 65 -7.23 -0.09 5.19
C SER A 65 -6.35 -0.74 6.24
N GLU A 66 -5.29 -1.45 5.82
CA GLU A 66 -4.33 -2.16 6.67
C GLU A 66 -4.96 -3.18 7.66
N GLU A 67 -6.14 -3.71 7.37
CA GLU A 67 -6.93 -4.56 8.29
C GLU A 67 -6.43 -6.01 8.39
N PHE A 68 -5.55 -6.45 7.49
CA PHE A 68 -4.96 -7.78 7.55
C PHE A 68 -3.49 -7.77 7.13
N SER A 69 -2.78 -8.82 7.48
CA SER A 69 -1.36 -8.96 7.14
C SER A 69 -1.09 -10.21 6.31
N ILE A 70 -0.16 -10.08 5.39
CA ILE A 70 0.36 -11.15 4.54
C ILE A 70 1.79 -11.46 5.01
N PRO A 71 2.10 -12.71 5.36
CA PRO A 71 3.47 -13.07 5.70
C PRO A 71 4.35 -13.06 4.44
N TYR A 72 5.54 -12.49 4.56
CA TYR A 72 6.55 -12.53 3.52
C TYR A 72 7.94 -12.78 4.10
N ARG A 73 8.88 -13.22 3.27
CA ARG A 73 10.29 -13.37 3.65
C ARG A 73 11.06 -12.12 3.21
N ASP A 74 11.65 -11.43 4.16
CA ASP A 74 12.50 -10.28 3.89
C ASP A 74 13.77 -10.76 3.16
N PRO A 75 14.06 -10.30 1.93
CA PRO A 75 15.19 -10.81 1.14
C PRO A 75 16.54 -10.41 1.71
N VAL A 76 16.60 -9.41 2.56
CA VAL A 76 17.85 -8.91 3.14
C VAL A 76 18.17 -9.60 4.46
N SER A 77 17.21 -9.68 5.38
CA SER A 77 17.42 -10.33 6.68
C SER A 77 17.11 -11.83 6.68
N GLY A 78 16.47 -12.35 5.63
CA GLY A 78 15.98 -13.72 5.54
C GLY A 78 14.86 -14.06 6.53
N ARG A 79 14.41 -13.10 7.33
CA ARG A 79 13.40 -13.30 8.37
C ARG A 79 11.98 -13.24 7.83
N ARG A 80 11.07 -13.99 8.44
CA ARG A 80 9.64 -13.83 8.21
C ARG A 80 9.15 -12.52 8.82
N ARG A 81 8.41 -11.73 8.04
CA ARG A 81 7.79 -10.47 8.44
C ARG A 81 6.34 -10.44 8.00
N ARG A 82 5.57 -9.50 8.55
CA ARG A 82 4.19 -9.21 8.14
C ARG A 82 4.16 -7.99 7.25
N TYR A 83 3.47 -8.08 6.14
CA TYR A 83 3.14 -6.99 5.23
C TYR A 83 1.67 -6.66 5.37
N PHE A 84 1.34 -5.41 5.58
CA PHE A 84 -0.01 -4.89 5.63
C PHE A 84 -0.25 -4.15 4.31
N PRO A 85 -1.07 -4.67 3.39
CA PRO A 85 -1.46 -3.94 2.19
C PRO A 85 -2.22 -2.67 2.54
N ASP A 86 -2.06 -1.63 1.72
CA ASP A 86 -2.71 -0.36 2.00
C ASP A 86 -4.24 -0.49 1.98
N PHE A 87 -4.80 -1.27 1.04
CA PHE A 87 -6.25 -1.47 0.94
C PHE A 87 -6.67 -2.88 0.54
N TYR A 88 -7.85 -3.23 0.98
CA TYR A 88 -8.69 -4.32 0.48
C TYR A 88 -10.03 -3.74 0.04
N ILE A 89 -10.55 -4.20 -1.10
CA ILE A 89 -11.88 -3.87 -1.56
C ILE A 89 -12.64 -5.12 -2.02
N LYS A 90 -13.95 -5.11 -1.79
CA LYS A 90 -14.93 -6.00 -2.41
C LYS A 90 -15.86 -5.14 -3.24
N TYR A 91 -15.97 -5.44 -4.52
CA TYR A 91 -16.71 -4.60 -5.47
C TYR A 91 -17.50 -5.42 -6.48
N VAL A 92 -18.45 -4.77 -7.14
CA VAL A 92 -19.21 -5.34 -8.25
C VAL A 92 -18.59 -4.83 -9.55
N ASP A 93 -18.17 -5.73 -10.43
CA ASP A 93 -17.64 -5.39 -11.74
C ASP A 93 -18.73 -5.03 -12.76
N GLY A 94 -18.32 -4.56 -13.96
CA GLY A 94 -19.24 -4.20 -15.03
C GLY A 94 -20.15 -5.34 -15.50
N SER A 95 -19.79 -6.59 -15.23
CA SER A 95 -20.57 -7.81 -15.54
C SER A 95 -21.43 -8.26 -14.36
N LYS A 96 -21.60 -7.42 -13.34
CA LYS A 96 -22.33 -7.67 -12.09
C LYS A 96 -21.77 -8.82 -11.24
N ASN A 97 -20.53 -9.21 -11.45
CA ASN A 97 -19.86 -10.19 -10.60
C ASN A 97 -19.22 -9.52 -9.40
N THR A 98 -19.29 -10.19 -8.26
CA THR A 98 -18.57 -9.74 -7.05
C THR A 98 -17.12 -10.14 -7.13
N ARG A 99 -16.23 -9.16 -7.05
CA ARG A 99 -14.77 -9.31 -7.07
C ARG A 99 -14.13 -8.83 -5.77
N ARG A 100 -12.93 -9.29 -5.52
CA ARG A 100 -12.10 -8.81 -4.39
C ARG A 100 -10.73 -8.43 -4.91
N MET A 101 -10.19 -7.35 -4.36
CA MET A 101 -8.89 -6.83 -4.77
C MET A 101 -8.11 -6.32 -3.56
N VAL A 102 -6.82 -6.62 -3.55
CA VAL A 102 -5.84 -6.06 -2.62
C VAL A 102 -5.05 -5.01 -3.37
N ILE A 103 -4.87 -3.85 -2.77
CA ILE A 103 -4.27 -2.69 -3.43
C ILE A 103 -3.13 -2.16 -2.56
N GLU A 104 -2.02 -1.90 -3.22
CA GLU A 104 -0.89 -1.12 -2.69
C GLU A 104 -0.83 0.22 -3.41
N VAL A 105 -0.71 1.30 -2.68
CA VAL A 105 -0.56 2.66 -3.25
C VAL A 105 0.91 3.04 -3.26
N LYS A 106 1.46 3.31 -4.44
CA LYS A 106 2.87 3.68 -4.60
C LYS A 106 3.05 4.71 -5.71
N PRO A 107 3.92 5.71 -5.53
CA PRO A 107 4.37 6.56 -6.62
C PRO A 107 4.99 5.74 -7.76
N ALA A 108 4.67 6.05 -9.02
CA ALA A 108 5.16 5.31 -10.18
C ALA A 108 6.69 5.21 -10.21
N ARG A 109 7.41 6.21 -9.70
CA ARG A 109 8.86 6.19 -9.58
C ARG A 109 9.38 5.06 -8.67
N GLN A 110 8.61 4.66 -7.64
CA GLN A 110 8.97 3.56 -6.73
C GLN A 110 8.59 2.18 -7.29
N CYS A 111 7.86 2.16 -8.40
CA CYS A 111 7.50 0.93 -9.12
C CYS A 111 8.53 0.57 -10.20
N LYS A 112 9.57 1.40 -10.38
CA LYS A 112 10.66 1.16 -11.34
C LYS A 112 11.86 0.55 -10.65
N GLU A 113 12.54 -0.36 -11.35
CA GLU A 113 13.79 -0.92 -10.88
C GLU A 113 14.87 0.15 -10.79
N PRO A 114 15.66 0.19 -9.69
CA PRO A 114 16.81 1.08 -9.59
C PRO A 114 17.85 0.78 -10.67
N VAL A 115 18.64 1.79 -11.04
CA VAL A 115 19.71 1.64 -12.04
C VAL A 115 20.69 0.55 -11.60
N THR A 116 20.94 -0.44 -12.47
CA THR A 116 21.72 -1.65 -12.15
C THR A 116 23.21 -1.35 -11.90
N ASN A 117 23.80 -0.42 -12.67
CA ASN A 117 25.22 -0.04 -12.56
C ASN A 117 25.37 1.48 -12.50
N PRO A 118 25.17 2.11 -11.34
CA PRO A 118 25.40 3.54 -11.20
C PRO A 118 26.90 3.85 -11.22
N SER A 119 27.26 5.01 -11.75
CA SER A 119 28.65 5.49 -11.76
C SER A 119 29.25 5.63 -10.35
N LYS A 120 28.39 5.87 -9.35
CA LYS A 120 28.76 5.88 -7.92
C LYS A 120 27.69 5.16 -7.09
N LYS A 121 28.10 4.19 -6.27
CA LYS A 121 27.23 3.52 -5.31
C LYS A 121 27.02 4.40 -4.08
N THR A 122 26.08 5.32 -4.16
CA THR A 122 25.72 6.21 -3.05
C THR A 122 24.87 5.50 -2.01
N LYS A 123 24.83 6.04 -0.77
CA LYS A 123 23.93 5.54 0.28
C LYS A 123 22.46 5.59 -0.15
N THR A 124 22.08 6.63 -0.88
CA THR A 124 20.73 6.79 -1.45
C THR A 124 20.41 5.64 -2.40
N TRP A 125 21.29 5.38 -3.35
CA TRP A 125 21.11 4.27 -4.28
C TRP A 125 21.03 2.90 -3.58
N MET A 126 21.88 2.64 -2.58
CA MET A 126 21.80 1.41 -1.79
C MET A 126 20.44 1.26 -1.08
N ASN A 127 19.90 2.36 -0.53
CA ASN A 127 18.58 2.36 0.09
C ASN A 127 17.45 2.11 -0.93
N GLU A 128 17.58 2.65 -2.15
CA GLU A 128 16.61 2.39 -3.23
C GLU A 128 16.61 0.92 -3.63
N VAL A 129 17.79 0.32 -3.83
CA VAL A 129 17.93 -1.12 -4.16
C VAL A 129 17.34 -1.98 -3.03
N TYR A 130 17.66 -1.66 -1.77
CA TYR A 130 17.10 -2.35 -0.61
C TYR A 130 15.57 -2.26 -0.59
N THR A 131 15.03 -1.04 -0.72
CA THR A 131 13.58 -0.80 -0.70
C THR A 131 12.89 -1.52 -1.86
N TRP A 132 13.48 -1.49 -3.05
CA TRP A 132 12.99 -2.22 -4.22
C TRP A 132 12.90 -3.73 -3.95
N GLY A 133 13.96 -4.35 -3.46
CA GLY A 133 14.00 -5.78 -3.13
C GLY A 133 12.91 -6.17 -2.12
N VAL A 134 12.76 -5.38 -1.06
CA VAL A 134 11.71 -5.61 -0.04
C VAL A 134 10.31 -5.43 -0.64
N ASN A 135 10.09 -4.42 -1.48
CA ASN A 135 8.79 -4.22 -2.13
C ASN A 135 8.45 -5.37 -3.08
N GLN A 136 9.40 -5.84 -3.88
CA GLN A 136 9.21 -7.00 -4.76
C GLN A 136 8.80 -8.26 -3.97
N ALA A 137 9.46 -8.52 -2.84
CA ALA A 137 9.12 -9.66 -1.98
C ALA A 137 7.71 -9.54 -1.39
N LYS A 138 7.30 -8.33 -0.97
CA LYS A 138 5.95 -8.05 -0.48
C LYS A 138 4.89 -8.24 -1.57
N TRP A 139 5.13 -7.68 -2.75
CA TRP A 139 4.19 -7.75 -3.88
C TRP A 139 4.05 -9.17 -4.41
N LYS A 140 5.15 -9.92 -4.46
CA LYS A 140 5.08 -11.35 -4.78
C LYS A 140 4.22 -12.10 -3.77
N ALA A 141 4.45 -11.92 -2.48
CA ALA A 141 3.65 -12.56 -1.44
C ALA A 141 2.17 -12.14 -1.49
N ALA A 142 1.89 -10.86 -1.81
CA ALA A 142 0.52 -10.38 -1.99
C ALA A 142 -0.15 -11.01 -3.21
N LYS A 143 0.59 -11.16 -4.31
CA LYS A 143 0.09 -11.82 -5.50
C LYS A 143 -0.23 -13.29 -5.23
N ASP A 144 0.72 -14.03 -4.65
CA ASP A 144 0.53 -15.44 -4.29
C ASP A 144 -0.70 -15.61 -3.35
N PHE A 145 -0.82 -14.73 -2.34
CA PHE A 145 -1.96 -14.71 -1.42
C PHE A 145 -3.31 -14.46 -2.12
N CYS A 146 -3.33 -13.57 -3.12
CA CYS A 146 -4.53 -13.26 -3.89
C CYS A 146 -4.87 -14.37 -4.86
N ASP A 147 -3.88 -14.94 -5.55
CA ASP A 147 -4.06 -16.04 -6.51
C ASP A 147 -4.69 -17.27 -5.82
N ASP A 148 -4.23 -17.64 -4.61
CA ASP A 148 -4.80 -18.73 -3.80
C ASP A 148 -6.29 -18.51 -3.44
N ARG A 149 -6.79 -17.28 -3.51
CA ARG A 149 -8.17 -16.88 -3.12
C ARG A 149 -9.03 -16.43 -4.29
N LEU A 150 -8.50 -16.49 -5.51
CA LEU A 150 -9.14 -15.93 -6.70
C LEU A 150 -9.46 -14.43 -6.54
N TRP A 151 -8.55 -13.70 -5.87
CA TRP A 151 -8.59 -12.26 -5.71
C TRP A 151 -7.59 -11.61 -6.66
N GLU A 152 -7.72 -10.31 -6.86
CA GLU A 152 -6.77 -9.52 -7.62
C GLU A 152 -5.79 -8.80 -6.71
N PHE A 153 -4.53 -8.67 -7.15
CA PHE A 153 -3.57 -7.74 -6.53
C PHE A 153 -3.18 -6.68 -7.53
N LYS A 154 -3.26 -5.40 -7.13
CA LYS A 154 -2.86 -4.27 -7.97
C LYS A 154 -2.07 -3.23 -7.18
N ILE A 155 -1.14 -2.58 -7.90
CA ILE A 155 -0.42 -1.41 -7.40
C ILE A 155 -1.06 -0.19 -8.07
N PHE A 156 -1.56 0.74 -7.26
CA PHE A 156 -2.15 1.99 -7.74
C PHE A 156 -1.11 3.11 -7.62
N THR A 157 -0.89 3.78 -8.71
CA THR A 157 0.00 4.94 -8.81
C THR A 157 -0.85 6.22 -8.92
N GLU A 158 -0.18 7.37 -9.05
CA GLU A 158 -0.85 8.64 -9.36
C GLU A 158 -1.79 8.54 -10.55
N LYS A 159 -1.48 7.68 -11.52
CA LYS A 159 -2.26 7.50 -12.74
C LYS A 159 -3.63 6.86 -12.44
N GLU A 160 -3.65 5.74 -11.72
CA GLU A 160 -4.88 5.04 -11.35
C GLU A 160 -5.73 5.88 -10.38
N LEU A 161 -5.09 6.70 -9.55
CA LEU A 161 -5.76 7.59 -8.61
C LEU A 161 -6.24 8.91 -9.25
N GLY A 162 -5.92 9.15 -10.53
CA GLY A 162 -6.26 10.38 -11.24
C GLY A 162 -5.62 11.62 -10.57
N ILE A 163 -4.37 11.49 -10.14
CA ILE A 163 -3.58 12.56 -9.54
C ILE A 163 -2.60 13.06 -10.59
N LYS A 164 -2.62 14.37 -10.86
CA LYS A 164 -1.71 15.04 -11.81
C LYS A 164 -0.51 15.62 -11.09
#